data_2e76a21dd1cbf90df60d969abac599b6
#
_entry.id   2e76a21dd1cbf90df60d969abac599b6
#
_cell.length_a   1.000
_cell.length_b   1.000
_cell.length_c   1.000
_cell.angle_alpha   90.00
_cell.angle_beta   90.00
_cell.angle_gamma   90.00
#
_symmetry.space_group_name_H-M   'P 1'
#
loop_
_entity.id
_entity.type
_entity.pdbx_description
1 polymer ?
#
loop_
_entity_poly.entity_id
_entity_poly.type
_entity_poly.pdbx_seq_one_letter_code
_entity_poly.pdbx_strand_id
1 'polypeptide(L)'
;MTYWLWSVPPDLYPAVVRTRTFALRRQGRGALGEVQPGDHVFAYLPGSRVIAGQFEVVGEPFEDATALVPGRHTPHRVRVRPVVVLPDEAWVPYDGFARDLRVLDQYADAPPEARFRRVVQRVLHALPPIDGKVLEFVVRARAGADPEALMQAVEAVREARAAAPPRPEPPAPAAERAGGVVAEAPVGYAVPPDFDRAGAVERLIDALAARGFVYAPWEIAAYVTALRTKPFVLLAGVTGVGKSRLPALVAEATGGAAVLVPVRPDWTDPGETMGYTDLGGRFRPGAVLRAARAAAEDGGRHWTLVLDEMNLGRPEHYLAEVLSRIEDRRPAPGGFETAPLLAEALDAGGAEWQGVRLPPNLGLVGTVNVDESAHAFSRKVLDRAFVVELAAQDLTAWEAAPPAPPAPEPWPAAAWTPRAVRLGGVDLGAGERGVVERTVAAVAEANAVLDPAGLGVGYRARDEAALFVLHAGETPDAFRDAGGAVDPLDVALLTKVVPRIDGARAPARAATYALLAWAGGDDAHDDRAARDLVDAWERAGRPAALAGARFPRTAARLARIAEGAFEDGVASFWG
;
A
#
# COMPACT_ATOMS: atom_id res chain seq x y z
N MET A 1 20.85 -34.43 15.72
CA MET A 1 19.41 -34.11 15.63
C MET A 1 19.29 -32.65 15.25
N THR A 2 18.85 -32.38 14.05
CA THR A 2 18.65 -31.03 13.49
C THR A 2 17.15 -30.78 13.35
N TYR A 3 16.76 -29.52 13.48
CA TYR A 3 15.39 -29.10 13.22
C TYR A 3 15.32 -28.43 11.85
N TRP A 4 14.28 -28.75 11.11
CA TRP A 4 14.06 -28.23 9.76
C TRP A 4 12.68 -27.61 9.64
N LEU A 5 12.60 -26.48 8.94
CA LEU A 5 11.34 -25.91 8.48
C LEU A 5 11.16 -26.25 7.01
N TRP A 6 10.08 -26.95 6.67
CA TRP A 6 9.78 -27.37 5.30
C TRP A 6 8.53 -26.67 4.78
N SER A 7 8.69 -25.83 3.77
CA SER A 7 7.58 -25.18 3.08
C SER A 7 6.86 -26.18 2.19
N VAL A 8 5.67 -26.59 2.59
CA VAL A 8 4.84 -27.59 1.91
C VAL A 8 3.65 -26.89 1.26
N PRO A 9 3.45 -26.99 -0.06
CA PRO A 9 2.23 -26.50 -0.68
C PRO A 9 0.98 -27.12 -0.03
N PRO A 10 -0.09 -26.34 0.24
CA PRO A 10 -1.27 -26.82 0.96
C PRO A 10 -1.93 -28.04 0.33
N ASP A 11 -1.95 -28.13 -1.00
CA ASP A 11 -2.49 -29.28 -1.75
C ASP A 11 -1.64 -30.54 -1.67
N LEU A 12 -0.35 -30.41 -1.35
CA LEU A 12 0.56 -31.55 -1.15
C LEU A 12 0.51 -32.08 0.29
N TYR A 13 0.16 -31.26 1.28
CA TYR A 13 0.22 -31.63 2.70
C TYR A 13 -0.63 -32.86 3.06
N PRO A 14 -1.88 -33.03 2.58
CA PRO A 14 -2.65 -34.24 2.84
C PRO A 14 -1.98 -35.52 2.29
N ALA A 15 -1.27 -35.41 1.16
CA ALA A 15 -0.52 -36.53 0.61
C ALA A 15 0.72 -36.85 1.46
N VAL A 16 1.42 -35.84 1.99
CA VAL A 16 2.55 -36.01 2.92
C VAL A 16 2.11 -36.77 4.18
N VAL A 17 1.01 -36.38 4.79
CA VAL A 17 0.45 -37.05 5.99
C VAL A 17 0.09 -38.50 5.70
N ARG A 18 -0.62 -38.73 4.60
CA ARG A 18 -1.08 -40.07 4.19
C ARG A 18 0.08 -41.01 3.82
N THR A 19 1.03 -40.54 3.00
CA THR A 19 2.14 -41.37 2.49
C THR A 19 3.35 -41.39 3.41
N ARG A 20 3.36 -40.55 4.45
CA ARG A 20 4.49 -40.34 5.36
C ARG A 20 5.78 -40.01 4.60
N THR A 21 5.65 -39.17 3.58
CA THR A 21 6.75 -38.83 2.68
C THR A 21 6.73 -37.37 2.34
N PHE A 22 7.77 -36.63 2.72
CA PHE A 22 8.02 -35.30 2.21
C PHE A 22 8.67 -35.40 0.83
N ALA A 23 8.33 -34.46 -0.06
CA ALA A 23 8.78 -34.48 -1.43
C ALA A 23 9.09 -33.08 -1.99
N LEU A 24 10.17 -32.98 -2.75
CA LEU A 24 10.68 -31.76 -3.36
C LEU A 24 10.73 -31.85 -4.87
N ARG A 25 10.62 -30.70 -5.53
CA ARG A 25 11.07 -30.51 -6.91
C ARG A 25 12.61 -30.42 -6.94
N ARG A 26 13.19 -30.33 -8.14
CA ARG A 26 14.64 -30.23 -8.36
C ARG A 26 15.35 -29.12 -7.58
N GLN A 27 14.62 -28.01 -7.29
CA GLN A 27 15.07 -26.94 -6.41
C GLN A 27 14.98 -27.40 -4.95
N GLY A 28 16.09 -27.53 -4.26
CA GLY A 28 16.16 -28.01 -2.86
C GLY A 28 16.90 -29.33 -2.68
N ARG A 29 17.38 -29.97 -3.76
CA ARG A 29 18.16 -31.22 -3.72
C ARG A 29 19.39 -31.09 -2.80
N GLY A 30 20.08 -29.93 -2.82
CA GLY A 30 21.26 -29.71 -1.98
C GLY A 30 20.93 -29.78 -0.49
N ALA A 31 19.90 -29.04 -0.05
CA ALA A 31 19.47 -29.03 1.35
C ALA A 31 18.89 -30.37 1.81
N LEU A 32 18.24 -31.13 0.91
CA LEU A 32 17.72 -32.45 1.26
C LEU A 32 18.84 -33.47 1.57
N GLY A 33 20.01 -33.33 0.95
CA GLY A 33 21.17 -34.18 1.21
C GLY A 33 21.79 -33.97 2.61
N GLU A 34 21.42 -32.88 3.31
CA GLU A 34 21.86 -32.61 4.66
C GLU A 34 20.91 -33.18 5.74
N VAL A 35 19.72 -33.61 5.34
CA VAL A 35 18.70 -34.18 6.24
C VAL A 35 19.06 -35.61 6.59
N GLN A 36 19.06 -35.96 7.88
CA GLN A 36 19.45 -37.24 8.41
C GLN A 36 18.33 -37.93 9.19
N PRO A 37 18.30 -39.25 9.26
CA PRO A 37 17.40 -39.96 10.17
C PRO A 37 17.55 -39.48 11.61
N GLY A 38 16.42 -39.25 12.28
CA GLY A 38 16.37 -38.66 13.62
C GLY A 38 16.24 -37.13 13.66
N ASP A 39 16.30 -36.47 12.51
CA ASP A 39 16.01 -35.04 12.41
C ASP A 39 14.50 -34.76 12.49
N HIS A 40 14.14 -33.58 12.98
CA HIS A 40 12.76 -33.14 13.10
C HIS A 40 12.40 -32.10 12.04
N VAL A 41 11.24 -32.25 11.43
CA VAL A 41 10.73 -31.39 10.38
C VAL A 41 9.39 -30.77 10.78
N PHE A 42 9.28 -29.44 10.72
CA PHE A 42 8.02 -28.73 10.86
C PHE A 42 7.44 -28.42 9.48
N ALA A 43 6.19 -28.82 9.25
CA ALA A 43 5.47 -28.55 8.03
C ALA A 43 4.87 -27.14 8.06
N TYR A 44 5.44 -26.21 7.29
CA TYR A 44 4.90 -24.88 7.09
C TYR A 44 4.08 -24.82 5.79
N LEU A 45 2.85 -24.30 5.86
CA LEU A 45 1.96 -24.14 4.71
C LEU A 45 1.93 -22.66 4.27
N PRO A 46 2.64 -22.27 3.19
CA PRO A 46 2.83 -20.87 2.81
C PRO A 46 1.53 -20.12 2.53
N GLY A 47 0.56 -20.76 1.87
CA GLY A 47 -0.73 -20.15 1.53
C GLY A 47 -1.54 -19.72 2.75
N SER A 48 -1.58 -20.58 3.77
CA SER A 48 -2.29 -20.33 5.04
C SER A 48 -1.41 -19.66 6.11
N ARG A 49 -0.09 -19.58 5.89
CA ARG A 49 0.91 -19.01 6.82
C ARG A 49 0.88 -19.67 8.21
N VAL A 50 0.84 -21.00 8.24
CA VAL A 50 0.69 -21.80 9.47
C VAL A 50 1.69 -22.94 9.54
N ILE A 51 2.01 -23.41 10.77
CA ILE A 51 2.63 -24.72 11.00
C ILE A 51 1.51 -25.73 11.22
N ALA A 52 1.50 -26.79 10.41
CA ALA A 52 0.46 -27.80 10.45
C ALA A 52 0.87 -29.08 11.18
N GLY A 53 2.15 -29.25 11.50
CA GLY A 53 2.60 -30.42 12.25
C GLY A 53 4.11 -30.57 12.36
N GLN A 54 4.52 -31.55 13.15
CA GLN A 54 5.90 -31.98 13.39
C GLN A 54 6.08 -33.44 12.98
N PHE A 55 7.18 -33.71 12.30
CA PHE A 55 7.54 -35.05 11.80
C PHE A 55 8.98 -35.36 12.16
N GLU A 56 9.30 -36.64 12.31
CA GLU A 56 10.66 -37.14 12.48
C GLU A 56 11.09 -37.86 11.19
N VAL A 57 12.29 -37.60 10.74
CA VAL A 57 12.92 -38.28 9.59
C VAL A 57 13.30 -39.69 10.00
N VAL A 58 12.85 -40.71 9.24
CA VAL A 58 13.08 -42.11 9.57
C VAL A 58 13.90 -42.87 8.51
N GLY A 59 14.32 -42.21 7.45
CA GLY A 59 15.12 -42.84 6.39
C GLY A 59 15.94 -41.80 5.63
N GLU A 60 16.95 -42.29 4.91
CA GLU A 60 17.76 -41.48 4.02
C GLU A 60 16.94 -40.91 2.87
N PRO A 61 17.33 -39.74 2.32
CA PRO A 61 16.73 -39.18 1.11
C PRO A 61 16.82 -40.14 -0.06
N PHE A 62 15.76 -40.24 -0.87
CA PHE A 62 15.68 -41.12 -2.04
C PHE A 62 14.98 -40.46 -3.22
N GLU A 63 15.14 -41.01 -4.41
CA GLU A 63 14.46 -40.55 -5.61
C GLU A 63 13.35 -41.52 -6.02
N ASP A 64 12.18 -40.96 -6.36
CA ASP A 64 11.04 -41.71 -6.87
C ASP A 64 10.22 -40.83 -7.82
N ALA A 65 10.10 -41.27 -9.06
CA ALA A 65 9.45 -40.55 -10.13
C ALA A 65 7.91 -40.63 -10.09
N THR A 66 7.33 -41.52 -9.27
CA THR A 66 5.87 -41.61 -9.14
C THR A 66 5.28 -40.35 -8.55
N ALA A 67 4.19 -39.85 -9.11
CA ALA A 67 3.55 -38.63 -8.60
C ALA A 67 2.86 -38.90 -7.26
N LEU A 68 3.20 -38.13 -6.21
CA LEU A 68 2.46 -38.13 -4.93
C LEU A 68 1.08 -37.48 -5.06
N VAL A 69 0.98 -36.49 -5.93
CA VAL A 69 -0.25 -35.82 -6.32
C VAL A 69 -0.29 -35.71 -7.83
N PRO A 70 -1.42 -36.02 -8.50
CA PRO A 70 -1.55 -35.92 -9.94
C PRO A 70 -1.08 -34.56 -10.48
N GLY A 71 -0.27 -34.55 -11.53
CA GLY A 71 0.25 -33.34 -12.16
C GLY A 71 1.44 -32.66 -11.44
N ARG A 72 1.91 -33.20 -10.29
CA ARG A 72 3.09 -32.67 -9.59
C ARG A 72 4.27 -33.65 -9.69
N HIS A 73 5.37 -33.18 -10.30
CA HIS A 73 6.62 -33.91 -10.36
C HIS A 73 7.51 -33.50 -9.17
N THR A 74 7.61 -34.41 -8.16
CA THR A 74 8.40 -34.22 -6.93
C THR A 74 9.23 -35.47 -6.67
N PRO A 75 10.36 -35.68 -7.40
CA PRO A 75 11.10 -36.91 -7.36
C PRO A 75 11.99 -37.08 -6.13
N HIS A 76 12.44 -35.99 -5.50
CA HIS A 76 13.34 -36.04 -4.35
C HIS A 76 12.55 -36.17 -3.07
N ARG A 77 12.75 -37.20 -2.28
CA ARG A 77 11.88 -37.59 -1.17
C ARG A 77 12.64 -37.97 0.08
N VAL A 78 11.97 -37.86 1.23
CA VAL A 78 12.42 -38.42 2.49
C VAL A 78 11.24 -39.04 3.24
N ARG A 79 11.44 -40.17 3.88
CA ARG A 79 10.43 -40.84 4.72
C ARG A 79 10.41 -40.22 6.10
N VAL A 80 9.20 -39.98 6.61
CA VAL A 80 9.00 -39.38 7.91
C VAL A 80 7.97 -40.15 8.73
N ARG A 81 8.07 -40.00 10.05
CA ARG A 81 7.07 -40.44 11.03
C ARG A 81 6.39 -39.23 11.63
N PRO A 82 5.05 -39.13 11.63
CA PRO A 82 4.35 -38.07 12.35
C PRO A 82 4.67 -38.11 13.84
N VAL A 83 5.08 -36.98 14.41
CA VAL A 83 5.21 -36.75 15.84
C VAL A 83 3.95 -36.07 16.36
N VAL A 84 3.54 -35.00 15.69
CA VAL A 84 2.28 -34.30 15.94
C VAL A 84 1.71 -33.85 14.58
N VAL A 85 0.45 -34.20 14.31
CA VAL A 85 -0.30 -33.66 13.17
C VAL A 85 -1.49 -32.91 13.75
N LEU A 86 -1.55 -31.61 13.48
CA LEU A 86 -2.62 -30.77 13.96
C LEU A 86 -3.83 -30.84 13.02
N PRO A 87 -5.06 -30.91 13.54
CA PRO A 87 -6.25 -30.69 12.73
C PRO A 87 -6.29 -29.21 12.26
N ASP A 88 -7.03 -28.93 11.19
CA ASP A 88 -7.00 -27.62 10.50
C ASP A 88 -7.32 -26.45 11.44
N GLU A 89 -8.25 -26.63 12.36
CA GLU A 89 -8.65 -25.63 13.37
C GLU A 89 -7.57 -25.38 14.45
N ALA A 90 -6.62 -26.28 14.60
CA ALA A 90 -5.52 -26.20 15.56
C ALA A 90 -4.19 -25.78 14.93
N TRP A 91 -4.13 -25.52 13.63
CA TRP A 91 -2.91 -25.06 13.00
C TRP A 91 -2.37 -23.79 13.67
N VAL A 92 -1.05 -23.70 13.77
CA VAL A 92 -0.37 -22.60 14.48
C VAL A 92 -0.09 -21.45 13.53
N PRO A 93 -0.76 -20.29 13.68
CA PRO A 93 -0.47 -19.13 12.85
C PRO A 93 0.97 -18.65 13.05
N TYR A 94 1.62 -18.30 11.95
CA TYR A 94 2.98 -17.72 11.93
C TYR A 94 3.16 -16.56 12.92
N ASP A 95 2.18 -15.67 13.02
CA ASP A 95 2.26 -14.46 13.86
C ASP A 95 2.38 -14.80 15.37
N GLY A 96 2.01 -16.03 15.75
CA GLY A 96 2.06 -16.48 17.14
C GLY A 96 3.45 -16.87 17.67
N PHE A 97 4.42 -17.13 16.78
CA PHE A 97 5.74 -17.60 17.20
C PHE A 97 6.92 -16.93 16.46
N ALA A 98 6.68 -16.26 15.36
CA ALA A 98 7.74 -15.74 14.49
C ALA A 98 8.73 -14.81 15.20
N ARG A 99 8.24 -13.99 16.15
CA ARG A 99 9.09 -13.02 16.88
C ARG A 99 10.13 -13.68 17.78
N ASP A 100 9.89 -14.94 18.16
CA ASP A 100 10.74 -15.68 19.08
C ASP A 100 11.85 -16.47 18.38
N LEU A 101 11.79 -16.59 17.06
CA LEU A 101 12.74 -17.38 16.29
C LEU A 101 14.08 -16.65 16.08
N ARG A 102 15.18 -17.34 16.43
CA ARG A 102 16.56 -16.87 16.21
C ARG A 102 17.00 -16.96 14.75
N VAL A 103 16.43 -17.85 13.98
CA VAL A 103 16.67 -17.94 12.53
C VAL A 103 16.43 -16.62 11.80
N LEU A 104 15.62 -15.74 12.37
CA LEU A 104 15.36 -14.41 11.83
C LEU A 104 16.51 -13.43 12.06
N ASP A 105 17.40 -13.69 13.02
CA ASP A 105 18.52 -12.80 13.35
C ASP A 105 19.53 -12.72 12.21
N GLN A 106 19.66 -13.79 11.39
CA GLN A 106 20.49 -13.78 10.18
C GLN A 106 20.00 -12.81 9.11
N TYR A 107 18.75 -12.31 9.24
CA TYR A 107 18.12 -11.33 8.36
C TYR A 107 17.79 -10.04 9.12
N ALA A 108 18.62 -9.67 10.11
CA ALA A 108 18.42 -8.48 10.95
C ALA A 108 18.37 -7.17 10.14
N ASP A 109 19.00 -7.17 8.98
CA ASP A 109 18.99 -6.09 7.97
C ASP A 109 17.63 -5.90 7.30
N ALA A 110 16.75 -6.91 7.32
CA ALA A 110 15.42 -6.84 6.75
C ALA A 110 14.36 -6.38 7.78
N PRO A 111 13.27 -5.73 7.33
CA PRO A 111 12.12 -5.45 8.18
C PRO A 111 11.56 -6.74 8.81
N PRO A 112 11.03 -6.69 10.05
CA PRO A 112 10.56 -7.89 10.76
C PRO A 112 9.61 -8.78 9.96
N GLU A 113 8.74 -8.18 9.14
CA GLU A 113 7.78 -8.90 8.29
C GLU A 113 8.45 -9.62 7.11
N ALA A 114 9.58 -9.11 6.63
CA ALA A 114 10.33 -9.70 5.52
C ALA A 114 11.27 -10.83 5.98
N ARG A 115 11.71 -10.82 7.23
CA ARG A 115 12.68 -11.78 7.78
C ARG A 115 12.19 -13.23 7.65
N PHE A 116 10.99 -13.50 8.12
CA PHE A 116 10.43 -14.85 8.03
C PHE A 116 10.15 -15.29 6.59
N ARG A 117 9.71 -14.34 5.74
CA ARG A 117 9.53 -14.63 4.31
C ARG A 117 10.81 -15.15 3.67
N ARG A 118 11.97 -14.58 4.01
CA ARG A 118 13.29 -15.05 3.53
C ARG A 118 13.61 -16.48 4.00
N VAL A 119 13.23 -16.81 5.22
CA VAL A 119 13.39 -18.17 5.74
C VAL A 119 12.54 -19.16 4.93
N VAL A 120 11.27 -18.87 4.71
CA VAL A 120 10.32 -19.79 4.06
C VAL A 120 10.38 -19.76 2.54
N GLN A 121 11.08 -18.83 1.92
CA GLN A 121 11.40 -18.84 0.48
C GLN A 121 12.28 -20.04 0.10
N ARG A 122 13.12 -20.51 1.01
CA ARG A 122 13.78 -21.80 0.84
C ARG A 122 12.78 -22.90 1.17
N VAL A 123 12.60 -23.84 0.27
CA VAL A 123 11.65 -24.94 0.46
C VAL A 123 11.98 -25.76 1.71
N LEU A 124 13.26 -25.85 2.06
CA LEU A 124 13.79 -26.53 3.25
C LEU A 124 14.85 -25.66 3.90
N HIS A 125 14.70 -25.39 5.19
CA HIS A 125 15.59 -24.51 5.96
C HIS A 125 15.95 -25.13 7.30
N ALA A 126 17.26 -25.22 7.59
CA ALA A 126 17.75 -25.67 8.88
C ALA A 126 17.48 -24.60 9.97
N LEU A 127 16.97 -25.01 11.10
CA LEU A 127 16.65 -24.13 12.23
C LEU A 127 17.72 -24.25 13.31
N PRO A 128 18.07 -23.14 13.96
CA PRO A 128 18.81 -23.18 15.22
C PRO A 128 18.12 -24.09 16.26
N PRO A 129 18.85 -24.81 17.12
CA PRO A 129 18.25 -25.70 18.10
C PRO A 129 17.16 -25.06 18.96
N ILE A 130 17.35 -23.80 19.36
CA ILE A 130 16.37 -23.06 20.15
C ILE A 130 15.05 -22.84 19.38
N ASP A 131 15.12 -22.55 18.09
CA ASP A 131 13.91 -22.33 17.27
C ASP A 131 13.13 -23.63 17.10
N GLY A 132 13.84 -24.74 16.92
CA GLY A 132 13.26 -26.06 16.90
C GLY A 132 12.50 -26.37 18.21
N LYS A 133 13.08 -26.04 19.36
CA LYS A 133 12.45 -26.23 20.66
C LYS A 133 11.24 -25.32 20.86
N VAL A 134 11.28 -24.08 20.42
CA VAL A 134 10.14 -23.15 20.44
C VAL A 134 9.00 -23.71 19.60
N LEU A 135 9.27 -24.14 18.38
CA LEU A 135 8.23 -24.73 17.50
C LEU A 135 7.68 -26.04 18.06
N GLU A 136 8.52 -26.88 18.64
CA GLU A 136 8.10 -28.12 19.32
C GLU A 136 7.12 -27.81 20.46
N PHE A 137 7.44 -26.85 21.32
CA PHE A 137 6.56 -26.40 22.40
C PHE A 137 5.22 -25.90 21.85
N VAL A 138 5.23 -25.01 20.88
CA VAL A 138 4.01 -24.40 20.34
C VAL A 138 3.11 -25.44 19.67
N VAL A 139 3.68 -26.38 18.90
CA VAL A 139 2.91 -27.44 18.24
C VAL A 139 2.30 -28.40 19.27
N ARG A 140 3.05 -28.80 20.31
CA ARG A 140 2.55 -29.68 21.39
C ARG A 140 1.46 -29.00 22.21
N ALA A 141 1.62 -27.72 22.54
CA ALA A 141 0.61 -26.95 23.26
C ALA A 141 -0.72 -26.90 22.47
N ARG A 142 -0.63 -26.71 21.15
CA ARG A 142 -1.81 -26.72 20.27
C ARG A 142 -2.45 -28.08 20.11
N ALA A 143 -1.67 -29.14 20.23
CA ALA A 143 -2.17 -30.52 20.19
C ALA A 143 -2.87 -30.95 21.51
N GLY A 144 -2.93 -30.08 22.53
CA GLY A 144 -3.52 -30.42 23.80
C GLY A 144 -2.64 -31.34 24.65
N ALA A 145 -1.32 -31.23 24.57
CA ALA A 145 -0.39 -31.98 25.41
C ALA A 145 -0.67 -31.72 26.91
N ASP A 146 -0.42 -32.74 27.74
CA ASP A 146 -0.61 -32.62 29.17
C ASP A 146 0.34 -31.59 29.81
N PRO A 147 0.03 -31.03 31.00
CA PRO A 147 0.83 -29.99 31.64
C PRO A 147 2.27 -30.39 31.92
N GLU A 148 2.55 -31.66 32.20
CA GLU A 148 3.88 -32.14 32.50
C GLU A 148 4.76 -32.14 31.23
N ALA A 149 4.23 -32.60 30.11
CA ALA A 149 4.88 -32.56 28.81
C ALA A 149 5.16 -31.10 28.35
N LEU A 150 4.24 -30.18 28.65
CA LEU A 150 4.43 -28.76 28.36
C LEU A 150 5.51 -28.13 29.23
N MET A 151 5.56 -28.47 30.53
CA MET A 151 6.62 -28.00 31.43
C MET A 151 8.00 -28.48 31.01
N GLN A 152 8.13 -29.75 30.60
CA GLN A 152 9.40 -30.28 30.05
C GLN A 152 9.82 -29.53 28.77
N ALA A 153 8.87 -29.22 27.91
CA ALA A 153 9.15 -28.44 26.70
C ALA A 153 9.56 -26.98 27.02
N VAL A 154 8.97 -26.35 28.04
CA VAL A 154 9.38 -25.01 28.52
C VAL A 154 10.80 -25.02 29.05
N GLU A 155 11.17 -26.04 29.85
CA GLU A 155 12.53 -26.15 30.38
C GLU A 155 13.55 -26.37 29.26
N ALA A 156 13.23 -27.19 28.27
CA ALA A 156 14.08 -27.39 27.08
C ALA A 156 14.28 -26.09 26.27
N VAL A 157 13.26 -25.22 26.18
CA VAL A 157 13.39 -23.89 25.57
C VAL A 157 14.27 -22.98 26.42
N ARG A 158 14.17 -23.01 27.74
CA ARG A 158 15.00 -22.24 28.67
C ARG A 158 16.47 -22.63 28.56
N GLU A 159 16.76 -23.92 28.60
CA GLU A 159 18.13 -24.45 28.45
C GLU A 159 18.73 -24.05 27.10
N ALA A 160 17.97 -24.22 26.01
CA ALA A 160 18.42 -23.83 24.67
C ALA A 160 18.62 -22.30 24.56
N ARG A 161 17.84 -21.50 25.28
CA ARG A 161 17.98 -20.04 25.32
C ARG A 161 19.22 -19.60 26.10
N ALA A 162 19.54 -20.29 27.19
CA ALA A 162 20.75 -20.03 27.99
C ALA A 162 22.03 -20.43 27.23
N ALA A 163 21.98 -21.46 26.42
CA ALA A 163 23.09 -21.91 25.57
C ALA A 163 23.29 -21.12 24.28
N ALA A 164 22.29 -20.34 23.87
CA ALA A 164 22.36 -19.56 22.64
C ALA A 164 23.22 -18.30 22.84
N PRO A 165 24.03 -17.89 21.82
CA PRO A 165 24.78 -16.63 21.90
C PRO A 165 23.81 -15.45 22.05
N PRO A 166 24.24 -14.34 22.69
CA PRO A 166 23.42 -13.15 22.83
C PRO A 166 22.95 -12.67 21.45
N ARG A 167 21.72 -12.16 21.41
CA ARG A 167 21.18 -11.59 20.18
C ARG A 167 22.06 -10.43 19.73
N PRO A 168 22.50 -10.35 18.46
CA PRO A 168 23.21 -9.19 17.99
C PRO A 168 22.34 -7.94 18.24
N GLU A 169 22.94 -6.92 18.85
CA GLU A 169 22.26 -5.61 18.95
C GLU A 169 21.91 -5.15 17.54
N PRO A 170 20.70 -4.61 17.34
CA PRO A 170 20.36 -4.00 16.07
C PRO A 170 21.44 -2.95 15.78
N PRO A 171 22.01 -2.90 14.56
CA PRO A 171 23.04 -1.93 14.24
C PRO A 171 22.50 -0.54 14.60
N ALA A 172 23.28 0.20 15.38
CA ALA A 172 23.02 1.61 15.63
C ALA A 172 22.76 2.28 14.27
N PRO A 173 21.83 3.25 14.19
CA PRO A 173 21.53 3.91 12.92
C PRO A 173 22.86 4.37 12.33
N ALA A 174 23.18 3.89 11.15
CA ALA A 174 24.47 4.08 10.51
C ALA A 174 24.77 5.58 10.43
N ALA A 175 25.69 6.02 11.26
CA ALA A 175 26.39 7.26 11.03
C ALA A 175 27.06 7.12 9.64
N GLU A 176 26.84 8.11 8.81
CA GLU A 176 27.30 8.25 7.46
C GLU A 176 28.69 7.65 7.23
N ARG A 177 28.75 6.53 6.50
CA ARG A 177 29.97 6.15 5.81
C ARG A 177 29.89 6.77 4.43
N ALA A 178 30.62 7.87 4.29
CA ALA A 178 30.95 8.48 3.02
C ALA A 178 31.68 7.46 2.14
N GLY A 179 30.96 6.78 1.29
CA GLY A 179 31.46 6.07 0.12
C GLY A 179 31.09 6.90 -1.10
N GLY A 180 32.09 7.62 -1.67
CA GLY A 180 31.88 8.52 -2.78
C GLY A 180 31.38 7.78 -4.02
N VAL A 181 30.09 7.85 -4.24
CA VAL A 181 29.51 7.83 -5.57
C VAL A 181 29.51 9.29 -6.00
N VAL A 182 30.17 9.59 -7.10
CA VAL A 182 30.10 10.91 -7.74
C VAL A 182 28.63 11.13 -8.06
N ALA A 183 27.94 11.86 -7.18
CA ALA A 183 26.61 12.35 -7.47
C ALA A 183 26.81 13.44 -8.53
N GLU A 184 26.39 13.17 -9.78
CA GLU A 184 26.08 14.24 -10.70
C GLU A 184 25.15 15.21 -9.97
N ALA A 185 25.50 16.50 -10.00
CA ALA A 185 24.73 17.53 -9.33
C ALA A 185 23.27 17.42 -9.78
N PRO A 186 22.29 17.37 -8.86
CA PRO A 186 20.89 17.27 -9.23
C PRO A 186 20.56 18.43 -10.16
N VAL A 187 20.03 18.12 -11.33
CA VAL A 187 19.46 19.11 -12.25
C VAL A 187 18.44 19.89 -11.42
N GLY A 188 18.67 21.18 -11.24
CA GLY A 188 17.88 22.00 -10.31
C GLY A 188 16.42 22.05 -10.76
N TYR A 189 15.54 21.44 -9.98
CA TYR A 189 14.07 21.50 -10.13
C TYR A 189 13.49 22.84 -9.62
N ALA A 190 14.18 23.95 -9.80
CA ALA A 190 13.63 25.24 -9.44
C ALA A 190 12.48 25.58 -10.40
N VAL A 191 11.29 25.88 -9.83
CA VAL A 191 10.20 26.44 -10.63
C VAL A 191 10.70 27.77 -11.19
N PRO A 192 10.65 27.98 -12.52
CA PRO A 192 10.98 29.28 -13.08
C PRO A 192 10.16 30.36 -12.36
N PRO A 193 10.76 31.49 -12.01
CA PRO A 193 10.07 32.55 -11.27
C PRO A 193 8.89 33.16 -12.03
N ASP A 194 8.85 32.97 -13.33
CA ASP A 194 7.82 33.41 -14.27
C ASP A 194 6.76 32.33 -14.59
N PHE A 195 6.82 31.13 -13.98
CA PHE A 195 5.80 30.12 -14.20
C PHE A 195 4.47 30.51 -13.53
N ASP A 196 3.53 30.96 -14.33
CA ASP A 196 2.15 31.27 -13.93
C ASP A 196 1.35 29.99 -13.67
N ARG A 197 1.38 29.50 -12.43
CA ARG A 197 0.70 28.27 -12.04
C ARG A 197 -0.82 28.38 -12.18
N ALA A 198 -1.40 29.51 -11.75
CA ALA A 198 -2.85 29.71 -11.80
C ALA A 198 -3.37 29.66 -13.23
N GLY A 199 -2.76 30.43 -14.13
CA GLY A 199 -3.11 30.40 -15.54
C GLY A 199 -2.80 29.06 -16.22
N ALA A 200 -1.73 28.37 -15.82
CA ALA A 200 -1.38 27.07 -16.36
C ALA A 200 -2.43 25.99 -16.03
N VAL A 201 -2.97 25.97 -14.81
CA VAL A 201 -4.05 25.02 -14.43
C VAL A 201 -5.34 25.36 -15.16
N GLU A 202 -5.69 26.63 -15.32
CA GLU A 202 -6.85 27.05 -16.14
C GLU A 202 -6.72 26.57 -17.59
N ARG A 203 -5.59 26.82 -18.23
CA ARG A 203 -5.33 26.36 -19.61
C ARG A 203 -5.34 24.82 -19.72
N LEU A 204 -4.91 24.12 -18.68
CA LEU A 204 -5.03 22.65 -18.61
C LEU A 204 -6.49 22.22 -18.62
N ILE A 205 -7.35 22.85 -17.78
CA ILE A 205 -8.79 22.56 -17.72
C ILE A 205 -9.42 22.75 -19.13
N ASP A 206 -9.14 23.89 -19.75
CA ASP A 206 -9.62 24.19 -21.12
C ASP A 206 -9.11 23.19 -22.16
N ALA A 207 -7.83 22.80 -22.04
CA ALA A 207 -7.22 21.83 -22.95
C ALA A 207 -7.83 20.43 -22.85
N LEU A 208 -8.23 19.99 -21.67
CA LEU A 208 -8.94 18.71 -21.47
C LEU A 208 -10.35 18.78 -22.03
N ALA A 209 -11.08 19.86 -21.76
CA ALA A 209 -12.41 20.11 -22.31
C ALA A 209 -12.40 20.13 -23.85
N ALA A 210 -11.39 20.79 -24.45
CA ALA A 210 -11.19 20.83 -25.91
C ALA A 210 -10.89 19.45 -26.54
N ARG A 211 -10.46 18.46 -25.72
CA ARG A 211 -10.30 17.06 -26.14
C ARG A 211 -11.57 16.22 -25.99
N GLY A 212 -12.68 16.84 -25.59
CA GLY A 212 -13.96 16.18 -25.37
C GLY A 212 -14.10 15.45 -24.03
N PHE A 213 -13.21 15.75 -23.07
CA PHE A 213 -13.26 15.18 -21.72
C PHE A 213 -13.77 16.23 -20.73
N VAL A 214 -14.98 16.04 -20.24
CA VAL A 214 -15.66 16.98 -19.35
C VAL A 214 -15.50 16.51 -17.89
N TYR A 215 -14.45 16.99 -17.22
CA TYR A 215 -14.29 16.89 -15.77
C TYR A 215 -14.69 18.21 -15.13
N ALA A 216 -15.19 18.18 -13.90
CA ALA A 216 -15.39 19.42 -13.17
C ALA A 216 -14.01 20.11 -12.94
N PRO A 217 -13.90 21.43 -13.08
CA PRO A 217 -12.64 22.15 -12.89
C PRO A 217 -11.93 21.80 -11.58
N TRP A 218 -12.69 21.71 -10.46
CA TRP A 218 -12.13 21.35 -9.17
C TRP A 218 -11.56 19.92 -9.12
N GLU A 219 -12.06 18.96 -9.91
CA GLU A 219 -11.52 17.59 -9.97
C GLU A 219 -10.12 17.58 -10.58
N ILE A 220 -9.91 18.35 -11.66
CA ILE A 220 -8.61 18.53 -12.29
C ILE A 220 -7.67 19.27 -11.32
N ALA A 221 -8.13 20.35 -10.72
CA ALA A 221 -7.36 21.12 -9.74
C ALA A 221 -6.97 20.25 -8.53
N ALA A 222 -7.90 19.45 -7.99
CA ALA A 222 -7.66 18.52 -6.90
C ALA A 222 -6.63 17.44 -7.28
N TYR A 223 -6.73 16.87 -8.47
CA TYR A 223 -5.79 15.87 -8.97
C TYR A 223 -4.36 16.43 -9.06
N VAL A 224 -4.19 17.60 -9.69
CA VAL A 224 -2.88 18.26 -9.82
C VAL A 224 -2.30 18.64 -8.45
N THR A 225 -3.14 19.22 -7.60
CA THR A 225 -2.77 19.65 -6.24
C THR A 225 -2.38 18.45 -5.36
N ALA A 226 -3.13 17.35 -5.46
CA ALA A 226 -2.86 16.13 -4.72
C ALA A 226 -1.53 15.50 -5.14
N LEU A 227 -1.27 15.33 -6.45
CA LEU A 227 0.01 14.81 -6.96
C LEU A 227 1.20 15.67 -6.55
N ARG A 228 1.05 17.00 -6.60
CA ARG A 228 2.05 17.94 -6.12
C ARG A 228 2.32 17.78 -4.62
N THR A 229 1.28 17.61 -3.83
CA THR A 229 1.41 17.48 -2.37
C THR A 229 2.05 16.16 -1.99
N LYS A 230 1.62 15.10 -2.66
CA LYS A 230 2.14 13.75 -2.43
C LYS A 230 2.10 12.94 -3.73
N PRO A 231 3.21 12.30 -4.12
CA PRO A 231 3.31 11.59 -5.40
C PRO A 231 2.54 10.25 -5.39
N PHE A 232 1.35 10.21 -4.78
CA PHE A 232 0.47 9.05 -4.80
C PHE A 232 -1.00 9.46 -4.67
N VAL A 233 -1.75 9.24 -5.74
CA VAL A 233 -3.18 9.56 -5.84
C VAL A 233 -3.96 8.32 -6.27
N LEU A 234 -5.12 8.11 -5.67
CA LEU A 234 -6.12 7.13 -6.12
C LEU A 234 -7.25 7.88 -6.81
N LEU A 235 -7.54 7.51 -8.06
CA LEU A 235 -8.70 7.99 -8.81
C LEU A 235 -9.82 6.96 -8.66
N ALA A 236 -10.84 7.31 -7.87
CA ALA A 236 -12.01 6.49 -7.62
C ALA A 236 -13.20 6.93 -8.52
N GLY A 237 -14.14 6.05 -8.73
CA GLY A 237 -15.39 6.35 -9.46
C GLY A 237 -15.94 5.12 -10.17
N VAL A 238 -17.13 5.25 -10.74
CA VAL A 238 -17.77 4.16 -11.51
C VAL A 238 -16.99 3.86 -12.80
N THR A 239 -17.22 2.68 -13.36
CA THR A 239 -16.58 2.28 -14.62
C THR A 239 -16.99 3.24 -15.75
N GLY A 240 -16.00 3.67 -16.56
CA GLY A 240 -16.23 4.52 -17.73
C GLY A 240 -16.11 6.03 -17.52
N VAL A 241 -15.94 6.55 -16.28
CA VAL A 241 -15.81 8.01 -16.02
C VAL A 241 -14.47 8.63 -16.42
N GLY A 242 -13.57 7.86 -17.01
CA GLY A 242 -12.29 8.39 -17.50
C GLY A 242 -11.14 8.38 -16.52
N LYS A 243 -11.20 7.60 -15.43
CA LYS A 243 -10.13 7.48 -14.41
C LYS A 243 -8.75 7.21 -15.00
N SER A 244 -8.62 6.18 -15.82
CA SER A 244 -7.36 5.79 -16.48
C SER A 244 -6.92 6.79 -17.55
N ARG A 245 -7.88 7.56 -18.11
CA ARG A 245 -7.60 8.53 -19.16
C ARG A 245 -7.09 9.86 -18.64
N LEU A 246 -7.59 10.34 -17.50
CA LEU A 246 -7.23 11.65 -16.92
C LEU A 246 -5.71 11.83 -16.76
N PRO A 247 -4.94 10.90 -16.17
CA PRO A 247 -3.48 11.05 -16.03
C PRO A 247 -2.76 11.18 -17.38
N ALA A 248 -3.19 10.41 -18.38
CA ALA A 248 -2.60 10.46 -19.72
C ALA A 248 -2.89 11.80 -20.42
N LEU A 249 -4.12 12.32 -20.31
CA LEU A 249 -4.50 13.61 -20.86
C LEU A 249 -3.73 14.78 -20.21
N VAL A 250 -3.59 14.73 -18.88
CA VAL A 250 -2.80 15.74 -18.15
C VAL A 250 -1.35 15.69 -18.57
N ALA A 251 -0.74 14.50 -18.64
CA ALA A 251 0.64 14.34 -19.11
C ALA A 251 0.81 14.88 -20.55
N GLU A 252 -0.11 14.52 -21.46
CA GLU A 252 -0.08 15.00 -22.85
C GLU A 252 -0.21 16.53 -22.92
N ALA A 253 -1.14 17.13 -22.17
CA ALA A 253 -1.37 18.57 -22.17
C ALA A 253 -0.21 19.37 -21.56
N THR A 254 0.48 18.81 -20.57
CA THR A 254 1.59 19.45 -19.84
C THR A 254 2.97 19.05 -20.33
N GLY A 255 3.08 18.34 -21.45
CA GLY A 255 4.37 17.86 -21.98
C GLY A 255 5.07 16.81 -21.11
N GLY A 256 4.34 16.21 -20.18
CA GLY A 256 4.80 15.12 -19.33
C GLY A 256 4.79 13.75 -20.02
N ALA A 257 5.07 12.71 -19.26
CA ALA A 257 4.97 11.32 -19.72
C ALA A 257 4.01 10.54 -18.82
N ALA A 258 3.18 9.65 -19.41
CA ALA A 258 2.34 8.73 -18.67
C ALA A 258 2.59 7.29 -19.11
N VAL A 259 2.69 6.38 -18.15
CA VAL A 259 2.85 4.95 -18.39
C VAL A 259 1.70 4.23 -17.70
N LEU A 260 0.85 3.55 -18.47
CA LEU A 260 -0.26 2.77 -17.95
C LEU A 260 0.16 1.31 -17.78
N VAL A 261 -0.09 0.77 -16.61
CA VAL A 261 0.22 -0.63 -16.24
C VAL A 261 -1.03 -1.25 -15.64
N PRO A 262 -1.68 -2.22 -16.31
CA PRO A 262 -2.82 -2.91 -15.74
C PRO A 262 -2.37 -3.82 -14.59
N VAL A 263 -3.02 -3.69 -13.46
CA VAL A 263 -2.82 -4.58 -12.32
C VAL A 263 -3.58 -5.87 -12.54
N ARG A 264 -3.01 -7.00 -12.14
CA ARG A 264 -3.64 -8.31 -12.28
C ARG A 264 -3.95 -8.92 -10.91
N PRO A 265 -4.97 -9.77 -10.82
CA PRO A 265 -5.33 -10.43 -9.55
C PRO A 265 -4.22 -11.32 -8.97
N ASP A 266 -3.27 -11.77 -9.79
CA ASP A 266 -2.13 -12.59 -9.39
C ASP A 266 -0.94 -11.78 -8.81
N TRP A 267 -1.05 -10.45 -8.71
CA TRP A 267 -0.04 -9.62 -8.08
C TRP A 267 -0.09 -9.75 -6.56
N THR A 268 0.67 -10.69 -6.03
CA THR A 268 0.69 -11.02 -4.60
C THR A 268 1.98 -10.61 -3.88
N ASP A 269 2.99 -10.17 -4.62
CA ASP A 269 4.31 -9.78 -4.12
C ASP A 269 4.89 -8.62 -4.95
N PRO A 270 6.02 -8.00 -4.52
CA PRO A 270 6.62 -6.87 -5.23
C PRO A 270 7.29 -7.20 -6.56
N GLY A 271 7.31 -8.44 -7.01
CA GLY A 271 8.02 -8.84 -8.23
C GLY A 271 7.64 -8.05 -9.47
N GLU A 272 6.34 -7.79 -9.67
CA GLU A 272 5.85 -7.03 -10.81
C GLU A 272 6.14 -5.52 -10.73
N THR A 273 6.28 -4.99 -9.53
CA THR A 273 6.55 -3.57 -9.29
C THR A 273 8.03 -3.26 -9.17
N MET A 274 8.77 -4.07 -8.40
CA MET A 274 10.21 -3.91 -8.15
C MET A 274 11.06 -4.73 -9.10
N GLY A 275 10.65 -5.94 -9.41
CA GLY A 275 11.38 -6.87 -10.25
C GLY A 275 11.79 -8.15 -9.53
N TYR A 276 12.33 -9.07 -10.31
CA TYR A 276 12.77 -10.39 -9.83
C TYR A 276 13.96 -10.90 -10.66
N THR A 277 14.74 -11.80 -10.11
CA THR A 277 15.78 -12.50 -10.86
C THR A 277 15.18 -13.74 -11.52
N ASP A 278 15.28 -13.83 -12.85
CA ASP A 278 14.78 -14.98 -13.61
C ASP A 278 15.67 -16.23 -13.42
N LEU A 279 15.20 -17.36 -13.94
CA LEU A 279 15.92 -18.65 -13.83
C LEU A 279 17.31 -18.65 -14.50
N GLY A 280 17.57 -17.69 -15.38
CA GLY A 280 18.86 -17.48 -16.04
C GLY A 280 19.80 -16.56 -15.25
N GLY A 281 19.42 -16.13 -14.05
CA GLY A 281 20.19 -15.22 -13.22
C GLY A 281 20.13 -13.75 -13.67
N ARG A 282 19.23 -13.40 -14.59
CA ARG A 282 19.04 -12.02 -15.04
C ARG A 282 17.98 -11.32 -14.19
N PHE A 283 18.30 -10.14 -13.73
CA PHE A 283 17.31 -9.30 -13.07
C PHE A 283 16.31 -8.74 -14.10
N ARG A 284 15.03 -8.89 -13.82
CA ARG A 284 13.90 -8.34 -14.58
C ARG A 284 13.27 -7.21 -13.77
N PRO A 285 13.52 -5.95 -14.13
CA PRO A 285 12.98 -4.81 -13.38
C PRO A 285 11.47 -4.73 -13.51
N GLY A 286 10.80 -4.44 -12.40
CA GLY A 286 9.36 -4.24 -12.33
C GLY A 286 8.91 -2.87 -12.87
N ALA A 287 7.60 -2.68 -12.94
CA ALA A 287 7.02 -1.49 -13.55
C ALA A 287 7.41 -0.19 -12.85
N VAL A 288 7.37 -0.16 -11.51
CA VAL A 288 7.72 1.03 -10.73
C VAL A 288 9.21 1.35 -10.84
N LEU A 289 10.05 0.32 -10.77
CA LEU A 289 11.50 0.51 -10.85
C LEU A 289 11.90 1.08 -12.22
N ARG A 290 11.29 0.57 -13.32
CA ARG A 290 11.53 1.13 -14.67
C ARG A 290 11.07 2.58 -14.79
N ALA A 291 9.87 2.89 -14.30
CA ALA A 291 9.32 4.25 -14.34
C ALA A 291 10.17 5.22 -13.52
N ALA A 292 10.62 4.80 -12.32
CA ALA A 292 11.47 5.62 -11.46
C ALA A 292 12.82 5.94 -12.11
N ARG A 293 13.45 4.96 -12.76
CA ARG A 293 14.69 5.17 -13.50
C ARG A 293 14.48 6.12 -14.69
N ALA A 294 13.46 5.87 -15.52
CA ALA A 294 13.17 6.71 -16.68
C ALA A 294 12.86 8.16 -16.27
N ALA A 295 12.10 8.37 -15.20
CA ALA A 295 11.82 9.69 -14.67
C ALA A 295 13.08 10.40 -14.13
N ALA A 296 13.97 9.66 -13.47
CA ALA A 296 15.24 10.21 -12.98
C ALA A 296 16.19 10.60 -14.12
N GLU A 297 16.25 9.80 -15.20
CA GLU A 297 17.05 10.07 -16.40
C GLU A 297 16.49 11.27 -17.20
N ASP A 298 15.17 11.49 -17.15
CA ASP A 298 14.46 12.58 -17.80
C ASP A 298 13.91 13.60 -16.78
N GLY A 299 14.81 14.21 -16.05
CA GLY A 299 14.48 15.12 -14.94
C GLY A 299 13.77 16.42 -15.35
N GLY A 300 13.66 16.75 -16.63
CA GLY A 300 13.07 18.01 -17.13
C GLY A 300 11.54 18.04 -17.11
N ARG A 301 10.86 16.87 -17.12
CA ARG A 301 9.41 16.76 -17.17
C ARG A 301 8.85 15.85 -16.09
N HIS A 302 7.56 15.95 -15.86
CA HIS A 302 6.84 15.08 -14.93
C HIS A 302 6.49 13.74 -15.61
N TRP A 303 6.64 12.67 -14.84
CA TRP A 303 6.23 11.32 -15.21
C TRP A 303 5.08 10.87 -14.32
N THR A 304 4.10 10.21 -14.91
CA THR A 304 2.99 9.59 -14.18
C THR A 304 2.93 8.10 -14.48
N LEU A 305 3.10 7.27 -13.45
CA LEU A 305 2.86 5.83 -13.54
C LEU A 305 1.43 5.54 -13.07
N VAL A 306 0.61 5.04 -13.99
CA VAL A 306 -0.78 4.67 -13.71
C VAL A 306 -0.87 3.16 -13.50
N LEU A 307 -1.29 2.77 -12.31
CA LEU A 307 -1.62 1.39 -11.96
C LEU A 307 -3.14 1.23 -12.14
N ASP A 308 -3.53 0.64 -13.27
CA ASP A 308 -4.93 0.54 -13.65
C ASP A 308 -5.62 -0.62 -12.93
N GLU A 309 -6.84 -0.39 -12.42
CA GLU A 309 -7.59 -1.33 -11.59
C GLU A 309 -6.78 -1.83 -10.39
N MET A 310 -6.19 -0.90 -9.65
CA MET A 310 -5.21 -1.15 -8.59
C MET A 310 -5.72 -2.10 -7.50
N ASN A 311 -7.02 -2.16 -7.27
CA ASN A 311 -7.68 -2.98 -6.27
C ASN A 311 -7.98 -4.44 -6.72
N LEU A 312 -7.63 -4.84 -7.95
CA LEU A 312 -7.66 -6.24 -8.36
C LEU A 312 -6.64 -7.11 -7.59
N GLY A 313 -5.48 -6.55 -7.26
CA GLY A 313 -4.54 -7.12 -6.29
C GLY A 313 -4.63 -6.43 -4.94
N ARG A 314 -3.80 -6.84 -3.99
CA ARG A 314 -3.67 -6.16 -2.68
C ARG A 314 -2.47 -5.21 -2.69
N PRO A 315 -2.66 -3.90 -2.80
CA PRO A 315 -1.56 -2.95 -2.94
C PRO A 315 -0.57 -2.95 -1.76
N GLU A 316 -1.03 -3.24 -0.55
CA GLU A 316 -0.16 -3.39 0.61
C GLU A 316 0.86 -4.52 0.50
N HIS A 317 0.67 -5.45 -0.45
CA HIS A 317 1.61 -6.52 -0.75
C HIS A 317 2.51 -6.16 -1.93
N TYR A 318 1.95 -5.91 -3.10
CA TYR A 318 2.77 -5.69 -4.30
C TYR A 318 3.42 -4.29 -4.38
N LEU A 319 2.97 -3.30 -3.57
CA LEU A 319 3.58 -1.96 -3.45
C LEU A 319 4.26 -1.72 -2.10
N ALA A 320 4.52 -2.75 -1.29
CA ALA A 320 5.02 -2.59 0.07
C ALA A 320 6.29 -1.70 0.14
N GLU A 321 7.25 -1.92 -0.74
CA GLU A 321 8.49 -1.16 -0.83
C GLU A 321 8.24 0.29 -1.27
N VAL A 322 7.39 0.49 -2.29
CA VAL A 322 7.02 1.82 -2.80
C VAL A 322 6.32 2.64 -1.73
N LEU A 323 5.34 2.04 -1.04
CA LEU A 323 4.62 2.69 0.05
C LEU A 323 5.57 3.10 1.19
N SER A 324 6.59 2.28 1.47
CA SER A 324 7.65 2.64 2.42
C SER A 324 8.48 3.83 1.94
N ARG A 325 8.82 3.91 0.66
CA ARG A 325 9.60 5.02 0.10
C ARG A 325 8.81 6.32 0.00
N ILE A 326 7.53 6.26 -0.32
CA ILE A 326 6.64 7.42 -0.25
C ILE A 326 6.60 8.01 1.16
N GLU A 327 6.79 7.18 2.19
CA GLU A 327 6.77 7.59 3.60
C GLU A 327 8.10 8.18 4.07
N ASP A 328 9.23 7.67 3.60
CA ASP A 328 10.56 8.07 4.05
C ASP A 328 11.15 9.26 3.29
N ARG A 329 10.32 9.98 2.50
CA ARG A 329 10.73 11.19 1.79
C ARG A 329 11.37 12.20 2.74
N ARG A 330 12.50 12.73 2.32
CA ARG A 330 13.25 13.77 3.05
C ARG A 330 13.41 14.99 2.18
N PRO A 331 13.39 16.21 2.75
CA PRO A 331 13.68 17.42 1.99
C PRO A 331 15.06 17.32 1.32
N ALA A 332 15.11 17.69 0.04
CA ALA A 332 16.35 17.75 -0.71
C ALA A 332 16.27 18.91 -1.72
N PRO A 333 17.43 19.42 -2.22
CA PRO A 333 17.43 20.39 -3.31
C PRO A 333 16.60 19.86 -4.49
N GLY A 334 15.64 20.66 -4.94
CA GLY A 334 14.74 20.28 -6.04
C GLY A 334 13.50 19.47 -5.62
N GLY A 335 13.21 19.33 -4.32
CA GLY A 335 11.99 18.68 -3.83
C GLY A 335 12.23 17.72 -2.67
N PHE A 336 12.38 16.44 -2.96
CA PHE A 336 12.65 15.42 -1.94
C PHE A 336 13.56 14.30 -2.47
N GLU A 337 14.16 13.58 -1.55
CA GLU A 337 14.85 12.32 -1.82
C GLU A 337 14.24 11.17 -1.01
N THR A 338 14.48 9.93 -1.45
CA THR A 338 14.10 8.71 -0.73
C THR A 338 15.31 7.79 -0.60
N ALA A 339 15.23 6.77 0.25
CA ALA A 339 16.15 5.65 0.17
C ALA A 339 15.96 4.87 -1.16
N PRO A 340 16.94 4.09 -1.61
CA PRO A 340 16.80 3.25 -2.80
C PRO A 340 15.56 2.34 -2.74
N LEU A 341 14.91 2.15 -3.89
CA LEU A 341 13.75 1.28 -4.00
C LEU A 341 14.08 -0.18 -3.71
N LEU A 342 15.23 -0.65 -4.18
CA LEU A 342 15.75 -1.98 -3.86
C LEU A 342 16.61 -1.92 -2.60
N ALA A 343 16.23 -2.70 -1.58
CA ALA A 343 16.94 -2.75 -0.30
C ALA A 343 18.15 -3.69 -0.32
N GLU A 344 18.20 -4.62 -1.26
CA GLU A 344 19.24 -5.65 -1.36
C GLU A 344 20.17 -5.41 -2.53
N ALA A 345 21.43 -5.80 -2.35
CA ALA A 345 22.38 -5.87 -3.44
C ALA A 345 21.91 -6.92 -4.44
N LEU A 346 21.81 -6.51 -5.69
CA LEU A 346 21.56 -7.43 -6.80
C LEU A 346 22.90 -8.03 -7.24
N ASP A 347 22.85 -9.29 -7.66
CA ASP A 347 23.98 -9.92 -8.34
C ASP A 347 24.37 -9.15 -9.61
N ALA A 348 25.52 -9.45 -10.19
CA ALA A 348 26.13 -8.69 -11.31
C ALA A 348 25.19 -8.38 -12.49
N GLY A 349 24.10 -9.13 -12.67
CA GLY A 349 23.09 -8.89 -13.70
C GLY A 349 22.06 -7.81 -13.41
N GLY A 350 22.10 -7.18 -12.23
CA GLY A 350 21.13 -6.16 -11.81
C GLY A 350 21.74 -4.90 -11.19
N ALA A 351 23.08 -4.78 -11.20
CA ALA A 351 23.80 -3.70 -10.54
C ALA A 351 23.35 -2.29 -11.00
N GLU A 352 22.93 -2.15 -12.25
CA GLU A 352 22.44 -0.89 -12.84
C GLU A 352 21.11 -0.41 -12.25
N TRP A 353 20.36 -1.27 -11.55
CA TRP A 353 19.09 -0.95 -10.89
C TRP A 353 19.27 -0.66 -9.40
N GLN A 354 20.48 -0.88 -8.91
CA GLN A 354 20.84 -0.71 -7.54
C GLN A 354 20.85 0.76 -7.18
N GLY A 355 20.40 1.42 -6.43
CA GLY A 355 20.48 2.86 -6.18
C GLY A 355 19.35 3.68 -6.81
N VAL A 356 18.50 3.07 -7.64
CA VAL A 356 17.30 3.73 -8.18
C VAL A 356 16.40 4.13 -7.01
N ARG A 357 16.04 5.41 -6.94
CA ARG A 357 15.20 6.03 -5.91
C ARG A 357 13.88 6.46 -6.52
N LEU A 358 12.90 6.79 -5.69
CA LEU A 358 11.68 7.44 -6.15
C LEU A 358 12.01 8.92 -6.41
N PRO A 359 12.04 9.38 -7.67
CA PRO A 359 12.42 10.74 -7.98
C PRO A 359 11.25 11.71 -7.78
N PRO A 360 11.51 13.00 -7.49
CA PRO A 360 10.45 13.98 -7.20
C PRO A 360 9.55 14.31 -8.40
N ASN A 361 9.97 14.00 -9.61
CA ASN A 361 9.19 14.19 -10.85
C ASN A 361 8.37 12.95 -11.26
N LEU A 362 8.25 11.92 -10.39
CA LEU A 362 7.40 10.76 -10.63
C LEU A 362 6.19 10.77 -9.69
N GLY A 363 4.99 10.82 -10.27
CA GLY A 363 3.72 10.59 -9.58
C GLY A 363 3.22 9.16 -9.81
N LEU A 364 2.69 8.52 -8.77
CA LEU A 364 1.92 7.28 -8.85
C LEU A 364 0.43 7.60 -8.84
N VAL A 365 -0.31 6.96 -9.73
CA VAL A 365 -1.77 7.06 -9.77
C VAL A 365 -2.36 5.65 -9.82
N GLY A 366 -3.22 5.32 -8.87
CA GLY A 366 -4.01 4.09 -8.93
C GLY A 366 -5.42 4.40 -9.38
N THR A 367 -6.01 3.62 -10.30
CA THR A 367 -7.43 3.72 -10.61
C THR A 367 -8.21 2.66 -9.87
N VAL A 368 -9.43 2.98 -9.46
CA VAL A 368 -10.27 2.13 -8.63
C VAL A 368 -11.72 2.19 -9.11
N ASN A 369 -12.31 1.04 -9.39
CA ASN A 369 -13.75 0.92 -9.65
C ASN A 369 -14.48 0.72 -8.31
N VAL A 370 -15.37 1.66 -7.97
CA VAL A 370 -16.16 1.59 -6.71
C VAL A 370 -17.41 0.74 -6.85
N ASP A 371 -17.79 0.38 -8.08
CA ASP A 371 -18.95 -0.43 -8.45
C ASP A 371 -18.62 -1.93 -8.65
N GLU A 372 -17.39 -2.32 -8.45
CA GLU A 372 -16.94 -3.71 -8.60
C GLU A 372 -16.48 -4.31 -7.26
N SER A 373 -16.78 -5.60 -7.06
CA SER A 373 -16.35 -6.36 -5.88
C SER A 373 -14.86 -6.68 -5.96
N ALA A 374 -14.02 -5.73 -5.61
CA ALA A 374 -12.58 -5.86 -5.54
C ALA A 374 -12.09 -5.76 -4.08
N HIS A 375 -10.78 -5.86 -3.87
CA HIS A 375 -10.23 -5.76 -2.52
C HIS A 375 -10.38 -4.35 -1.95
N ALA A 376 -10.91 -4.23 -0.72
CA ALA A 376 -10.89 -2.97 0.02
C ALA A 376 -9.43 -2.56 0.33
N PHE A 377 -9.16 -1.26 0.29
CA PHE A 377 -7.83 -0.75 0.59
C PHE A 377 -7.53 -0.82 2.08
N SER A 378 -6.35 -1.30 2.42
CA SER A 378 -5.85 -1.20 3.78
C SER A 378 -5.56 0.27 4.15
N ARG A 379 -5.66 0.59 5.44
CA ARG A 379 -5.29 1.92 5.95
C ARG A 379 -3.85 2.31 5.62
N LYS A 380 -2.95 1.34 5.46
CA LYS A 380 -1.56 1.58 5.06
C LYS A 380 -1.44 2.24 3.69
N VAL A 381 -2.36 1.92 2.78
CA VAL A 381 -2.44 2.53 1.44
C VAL A 381 -3.08 3.90 1.52
N LEU A 382 -4.26 4.01 2.19
CA LEU A 382 -5.03 5.25 2.28
C LEU A 382 -4.29 6.36 3.03
N ASP A 383 -3.50 6.03 4.04
CA ASP A 383 -2.65 7.00 4.74
C ASP A 383 -1.59 7.65 3.83
N ARG A 384 -1.25 6.98 2.74
CA ARG A 384 -0.18 7.40 1.83
C ARG A 384 -0.69 7.99 0.52
N ALA A 385 -1.99 7.92 0.25
CA ALA A 385 -2.62 8.45 -0.95
C ALA A 385 -3.56 9.60 -0.65
N PHE A 386 -3.84 10.42 -1.65
CA PHE A 386 -5.08 11.19 -1.76
C PHE A 386 -6.07 10.39 -2.61
N VAL A 387 -7.34 10.42 -2.26
CA VAL A 387 -8.39 9.75 -3.03
C VAL A 387 -9.25 10.81 -3.70
N VAL A 388 -9.17 10.92 -5.01
CA VAL A 388 -10.00 11.84 -5.80
C VAL A 388 -11.09 11.00 -6.48
N GLU A 389 -12.34 11.20 -6.07
CA GLU A 389 -13.49 10.54 -6.68
C GLU A 389 -13.96 11.41 -7.85
N LEU A 390 -13.99 10.83 -9.06
CA LEU A 390 -14.49 11.50 -10.25
C LEU A 390 -16.00 11.29 -10.35
N ALA A 391 -16.72 12.38 -10.60
CA ALA A 391 -18.17 12.36 -10.76
C ALA A 391 -18.59 11.61 -12.04
N ALA A 392 -19.81 11.06 -12.02
CA ALA A 392 -20.41 10.52 -13.22
C ALA A 392 -20.60 11.63 -14.27
N GLN A 393 -20.30 11.31 -15.51
CA GLN A 393 -20.40 12.24 -16.63
C GLN A 393 -21.87 12.45 -17.06
N ASP A 394 -22.18 13.65 -17.55
CA ASP A 394 -23.47 13.90 -18.22
C ASP A 394 -23.47 13.21 -19.58
N LEU A 395 -24.17 12.09 -19.67
CA LEU A 395 -24.29 11.30 -20.90
C LEU A 395 -25.15 11.96 -21.99
N THR A 396 -25.81 13.09 -21.70
CA THR A 396 -26.58 13.85 -22.70
C THR A 396 -25.70 14.79 -23.53
N ALA A 397 -24.49 15.06 -23.08
CA ALA A 397 -23.52 15.93 -23.76
C ALA A 397 -22.77 15.18 -24.87
N TRP A 398 -23.41 14.98 -26.03
CA TRP A 398 -22.83 14.24 -27.18
C TRP A 398 -22.64 15.08 -28.44
N GLU A 399 -23.16 16.32 -28.48
CA GLU A 399 -23.43 17.06 -29.75
C GLU A 399 -22.22 17.82 -30.33
N ALA A 400 -21.13 17.97 -29.66
CA ALA A 400 -20.02 18.78 -30.16
C ALA A 400 -18.82 17.93 -30.55
N ALA A 401 -18.44 17.92 -31.81
CA ALA A 401 -17.07 17.61 -32.17
C ALA A 401 -16.18 18.65 -31.46
N PRO A 402 -15.29 18.24 -30.55
CA PRO A 402 -14.44 19.19 -29.85
C PRO A 402 -13.60 19.98 -30.85
N PRO A 403 -13.32 21.27 -30.61
CA PRO A 403 -12.36 22.01 -31.40
C PRO A 403 -11.01 21.28 -31.38
N ALA A 404 -10.15 21.51 -32.38
CA ALA A 404 -8.81 20.95 -32.38
C ALA A 404 -8.13 21.28 -31.04
N PRO A 405 -7.61 20.28 -30.31
CA PRO A 405 -7.01 20.54 -29.01
C PRO A 405 -5.83 21.50 -29.15
N PRO A 406 -5.62 22.41 -28.19
CA PRO A 406 -4.47 23.30 -28.21
C PRO A 406 -3.18 22.49 -28.14
N ALA A 407 -2.09 23.08 -28.65
CA ALA A 407 -0.76 22.47 -28.51
C ALA A 407 -0.43 22.26 -27.02
N PRO A 408 0.31 21.19 -26.67
CA PRO A 408 0.76 20.98 -25.31
C PRO A 408 1.52 22.18 -24.77
N GLU A 409 1.28 22.56 -23.52
CA GLU A 409 2.03 23.59 -22.80
C GLU A 409 2.96 22.90 -21.80
N PRO A 410 4.27 22.78 -22.09
CA PRO A 410 5.17 22.06 -21.22
C PRO A 410 5.31 22.71 -19.84
N TRP A 411 5.03 21.95 -18.78
CA TRP A 411 5.26 22.37 -17.40
C TRP A 411 6.64 21.88 -16.94
N PRO A 412 7.42 22.70 -16.25
CA PRO A 412 8.66 22.25 -15.65
C PRO A 412 8.38 21.18 -14.60
N ALA A 413 9.25 20.19 -14.45
CA ALA A 413 9.11 19.14 -13.44
C ALA A 413 8.92 19.71 -12.02
N ALA A 414 9.57 20.82 -11.72
CA ALA A 414 9.42 21.53 -10.45
C ALA A 414 8.00 22.04 -10.15
N ALA A 415 7.16 22.22 -11.18
CA ALA A 415 5.76 22.58 -10.97
C ALA A 415 4.97 21.51 -10.20
N TRP A 416 5.44 20.28 -10.19
CA TRP A 416 4.83 19.14 -9.53
C TRP A 416 5.45 18.82 -8.16
N THR A 417 6.44 19.58 -7.71
CA THR A 417 7.07 19.36 -6.42
C THR A 417 6.33 20.11 -5.30
N PRO A 418 6.22 19.52 -4.10
CA PRO A 418 5.59 20.20 -2.97
C PRO A 418 6.47 21.35 -2.43
N ARG A 419 5.86 22.34 -1.80
CA ARG A 419 6.57 23.41 -1.07
C ARG A 419 7.41 22.84 0.08
N ALA A 420 6.94 21.75 0.70
CA ALA A 420 7.67 21.02 1.71
C ALA A 420 7.15 19.57 1.80
N VAL A 421 7.96 18.67 2.36
CA VAL A 421 7.58 17.27 2.62
C VAL A 421 6.70 17.15 3.88
N ARG A 422 6.88 18.07 4.84
CA ARG A 422 6.12 18.15 6.09
C ARG A 422 5.71 19.59 6.36
N LEU A 423 4.59 19.78 7.03
CA LEU A 423 4.07 21.12 7.34
C LEU A 423 5.08 22.01 8.07
N GLY A 424 5.83 21.47 9.03
CA GLY A 424 6.86 22.22 9.76
C GLY A 424 8.05 22.70 8.92
N GLY A 425 8.17 22.27 7.65
CA GLY A 425 9.20 22.72 6.72
C GLY A 425 8.74 23.83 5.77
N VAL A 426 7.49 24.32 5.89
CA VAL A 426 6.96 25.40 5.05
C VAL A 426 7.28 26.75 5.65
N ASP A 427 7.85 27.61 4.83
CA ASP A 427 7.88 29.06 5.13
C ASP A 427 6.52 29.66 4.80
N LEU A 428 5.77 30.05 5.84
CA LEU A 428 4.40 30.53 5.73
C LEU A 428 4.37 32.06 5.52
N GLY A 429 3.79 32.46 4.41
CA GLY A 429 3.51 33.86 4.11
C GLY A 429 2.43 34.50 5.00
N ALA A 430 2.28 35.81 4.85
CA ALA A 430 1.21 36.54 5.53
C ALA A 430 -0.17 36.03 5.12
N GLY A 431 -1.00 35.64 6.07
CA GLY A 431 -2.34 35.06 5.84
C GLY A 431 -2.37 33.54 5.71
N GLU A 432 -1.29 32.88 5.27
CA GLU A 432 -1.23 31.41 5.12
C GLU A 432 -1.31 30.68 6.48
N ARG A 433 -0.78 31.32 7.54
CA ARG A 433 -0.87 30.77 8.91
C ARG A 433 -2.32 30.51 9.32
N GLY A 434 -3.22 31.46 9.08
CA GLY A 434 -4.64 31.31 9.39
C GLY A 434 -5.32 30.19 8.55
N VAL A 435 -4.88 30.00 7.32
CA VAL A 435 -5.32 28.88 6.47
C VAL A 435 -4.89 27.54 7.06
N VAL A 436 -3.63 27.44 7.46
CA VAL A 436 -3.09 26.23 8.11
C VAL A 436 -3.81 25.95 9.43
N GLU A 437 -3.98 26.94 10.28
CA GLU A 437 -4.66 26.82 11.59
C GLU A 437 -6.10 26.32 11.42
N ARG A 438 -6.87 26.89 10.49
CA ARG A 438 -8.23 26.42 10.17
C ARG A 438 -8.24 24.99 9.67
N THR A 439 -7.31 24.62 8.79
CA THR A 439 -7.22 23.25 8.25
C THR A 439 -6.86 22.25 9.34
N VAL A 440 -5.87 22.57 10.17
CA VAL A 440 -5.46 21.73 11.30
C VAL A 440 -6.60 21.56 12.31
N ALA A 441 -7.34 22.64 12.62
CA ALA A 441 -8.50 22.58 13.51
C ALA A 441 -9.59 21.66 12.94
N ALA A 442 -9.97 21.82 11.66
CA ALA A 442 -10.99 20.99 11.02
C ALA A 442 -10.59 19.49 10.98
N VAL A 443 -9.33 19.19 10.67
CA VAL A 443 -8.83 17.81 10.70
C VAL A 443 -8.82 17.25 12.13
N ALA A 444 -8.49 18.06 13.14
CA ALA A 444 -8.50 17.64 14.54
C ALA A 444 -9.94 17.38 15.04
N GLU A 445 -10.90 18.22 14.68
CA GLU A 445 -12.32 18.03 14.99
C GLU A 445 -12.85 16.74 14.35
N ALA A 446 -12.61 16.53 13.05
CA ALA A 446 -12.98 15.28 12.36
C ALA A 446 -12.32 14.06 13.01
N ASN A 447 -11.06 14.20 13.43
CA ASN A 447 -10.34 13.11 14.11
C ASN A 447 -10.94 12.78 15.48
N ALA A 448 -11.39 13.77 16.24
CA ALA A 448 -12.03 13.53 17.53
C ALA A 448 -13.29 12.67 17.41
N VAL A 449 -14.01 12.79 16.29
CA VAL A 449 -15.17 11.94 15.96
C VAL A 449 -14.77 10.53 15.52
N LEU A 450 -13.69 10.39 14.72
CA LEU A 450 -13.29 9.14 14.11
C LEU A 450 -12.44 8.25 15.02
N ASP A 451 -11.63 8.83 15.91
CA ASP A 451 -10.64 8.11 16.73
C ASP A 451 -11.27 7.05 17.67
N PRO A 452 -12.41 7.31 18.35
CA PRO A 452 -13.08 6.31 19.19
C PRO A 452 -13.52 5.05 18.44
N ALA A 453 -13.78 5.17 17.12
CA ALA A 453 -14.09 4.05 16.24
C ALA A 453 -12.84 3.37 15.66
N GLY A 454 -11.65 3.87 16.01
CA GLY A 454 -10.38 3.44 15.47
C GLY A 454 -10.19 3.84 14.00
N LEU A 455 -10.93 4.85 13.50
CA LEU A 455 -10.84 5.41 12.15
C LEU A 455 -9.99 6.69 12.09
N GLY A 456 -9.39 7.08 13.21
CA GLY A 456 -8.64 8.32 13.35
C GLY A 456 -7.49 8.50 12.35
N VAL A 457 -7.12 9.76 12.13
CA VAL A 457 -6.03 10.19 11.26
C VAL A 457 -4.80 10.58 12.07
N GLY A 458 -3.60 10.34 11.53
CA GLY A 458 -2.34 10.72 12.18
C GLY A 458 -1.83 12.10 11.72
N TYR A 459 -0.73 12.55 12.34
CA TYR A 459 -0.05 13.81 12.01
C TYR A 459 0.25 13.96 10.52
N ARG A 460 0.56 12.87 9.81
CA ARG A 460 0.83 12.88 8.37
C ARG A 460 -0.38 13.35 7.58
N ALA A 461 -1.56 12.77 7.82
CA ALA A 461 -2.77 13.16 7.11
C ALA A 461 -3.13 14.63 7.37
N ARG A 462 -2.93 15.12 8.62
CA ARG A 462 -3.08 16.52 8.98
C ARG A 462 -2.13 17.41 8.16
N ASP A 463 -0.82 17.07 8.14
CA ASP A 463 0.19 17.85 7.43
C ASP A 463 -0.09 17.89 5.92
N GLU A 464 -0.45 16.74 5.35
CA GLU A 464 -0.77 16.63 3.92
C GLU A 464 -2.05 17.39 3.56
N ALA A 465 -3.09 17.39 4.42
CA ALA A 465 -4.29 18.20 4.22
C ALA A 465 -3.97 19.70 4.24
N ALA A 466 -3.14 20.15 5.19
CA ALA A 466 -2.72 21.55 5.28
C ALA A 466 -1.86 21.98 4.08
N LEU A 467 -0.92 21.12 3.63
CA LEU A 467 -0.12 21.37 2.44
C LEU A 467 -0.99 21.40 1.17
N PHE A 468 -1.99 20.52 1.07
CA PHE A 468 -2.93 20.53 -0.04
C PHE A 468 -3.68 21.86 -0.13
N VAL A 469 -4.22 22.35 0.99
CA VAL A 469 -4.95 23.63 1.02
C VAL A 469 -4.03 24.82 0.70
N LEU A 470 -2.77 24.80 1.17
CA LEU A 470 -1.78 25.80 0.80
C LEU A 470 -1.47 25.80 -0.70
N HIS A 471 -1.29 24.61 -1.30
CA HIS A 471 -1.04 24.48 -2.73
C HIS A 471 -2.27 24.89 -3.56
N ALA A 472 -3.48 24.57 -3.11
CA ALA A 472 -4.73 24.98 -3.75
C ALA A 472 -4.90 26.52 -3.74
N GLY A 473 -4.42 27.17 -2.69
CA GLY A 473 -4.40 28.64 -2.60
C GLY A 473 -3.56 29.33 -3.70
N GLU A 474 -2.69 28.61 -4.39
CA GLU A 474 -1.95 29.11 -5.54
C GLU A 474 -2.77 29.04 -6.86
N THR A 475 -3.92 28.36 -6.86
CA THR A 475 -4.81 28.16 -8.02
C THR A 475 -6.28 28.29 -7.62
N PRO A 476 -6.69 29.37 -6.93
CA PRO A 476 -8.00 29.47 -6.29
C PRO A 476 -9.15 29.39 -7.29
N ASP A 477 -9.00 29.99 -8.47
CA ASP A 477 -10.05 30.05 -9.50
C ASP A 477 -10.34 28.68 -10.12
N ALA A 478 -9.38 27.76 -10.11
CA ALA A 478 -9.55 26.39 -10.61
C ALA A 478 -10.43 25.53 -9.67
N PHE A 479 -10.54 25.90 -8.39
CA PHE A 479 -11.44 25.24 -7.45
C PHE A 479 -12.86 25.78 -7.59
N ARG A 480 -13.53 25.39 -8.67
CA ARG A 480 -14.91 25.75 -8.99
C ARG A 480 -15.66 24.61 -9.67
N ASP A 481 -16.99 24.70 -9.63
CA ASP A 481 -17.92 23.89 -10.44
C ASP A 481 -19.05 24.78 -11.00
N ALA A 482 -20.10 24.15 -11.53
CA ALA A 482 -21.28 24.86 -12.03
C ALA A 482 -22.02 25.65 -10.93
N GLY A 483 -21.88 25.27 -9.67
CA GLY A 483 -22.47 25.93 -8.50
C GLY A 483 -21.63 27.10 -7.94
N GLY A 484 -20.43 27.33 -8.44
CA GLY A 484 -19.52 28.38 -8.00
C GLY A 484 -18.20 27.89 -7.41
N ALA A 485 -17.60 28.65 -6.49
CA ALA A 485 -16.34 28.30 -5.85
C ALA A 485 -16.46 27.06 -4.95
N VAL A 486 -15.43 26.23 -4.96
CA VAL A 486 -15.29 25.03 -4.13
C VAL A 486 -14.21 25.30 -3.09
N ASP A 487 -14.52 25.09 -1.80
CA ASP A 487 -13.53 25.28 -0.72
C ASP A 487 -12.47 24.16 -0.79
N PRO A 488 -11.17 24.50 -0.98
CA PRO A 488 -10.10 23.50 -0.94
C PRO A 488 -10.01 22.73 0.39
N LEU A 489 -10.48 23.28 1.50
CA LEU A 489 -10.52 22.59 2.78
C LEU A 489 -11.56 21.45 2.76
N ASP A 490 -12.74 21.69 2.19
CA ASP A 490 -13.75 20.64 2.01
C ASP A 490 -13.21 19.52 1.11
N VAL A 491 -12.50 19.85 0.02
CA VAL A 491 -11.84 18.87 -0.85
C VAL A 491 -10.74 18.10 -0.12
N ALA A 492 -9.95 18.76 0.73
CA ALA A 492 -8.91 18.09 1.52
C ALA A 492 -9.50 17.06 2.50
N LEU A 493 -10.62 17.39 3.17
CA LEU A 493 -11.35 16.47 4.05
C LEU A 493 -11.93 15.30 3.24
N LEU A 494 -12.58 15.59 2.13
CA LEU A 494 -13.16 14.61 1.22
C LEU A 494 -12.11 13.59 0.72
N THR A 495 -10.93 14.07 0.33
CA THR A 495 -9.90 13.24 -0.32
C THR A 495 -8.95 12.53 0.65
N LYS A 496 -8.86 13.00 1.92
CA LYS A 496 -7.87 12.48 2.88
C LYS A 496 -8.48 11.86 4.13
N VAL A 497 -9.65 12.31 4.55
CA VAL A 497 -10.31 11.85 5.79
C VAL A 497 -11.41 10.83 5.48
N VAL A 498 -12.36 11.19 4.63
CA VAL A 498 -13.55 10.37 4.32
C VAL A 498 -13.24 8.98 3.76
N PRO A 499 -12.21 8.76 2.90
CA PRO A 499 -11.93 7.44 2.32
C PRO A 499 -11.54 6.35 3.33
N ARG A 500 -11.28 6.73 4.59
CA ARG A 500 -10.93 5.81 5.69
C ARG A 500 -12.15 5.15 6.32
N ILE A 501 -13.34 5.64 6.01
CA ILE A 501 -14.59 5.10 6.53
C ILE A 501 -14.85 3.78 5.81
N ASP A 502 -14.70 2.70 6.57
CA ASP A 502 -15.00 1.34 6.11
C ASP A 502 -15.26 0.43 7.30
N GLY A 503 -16.44 -0.19 7.35
CA GLY A 503 -16.78 -1.19 8.35
C GLY A 503 -18.26 -1.34 8.66
N ALA A 504 -18.65 -2.58 9.00
CA ALA A 504 -19.99 -2.96 9.43
C ALA A 504 -20.21 -2.82 10.96
N ARG A 505 -19.17 -2.49 11.71
CA ARG A 505 -19.28 -2.42 13.19
C ARG A 505 -20.05 -1.19 13.63
N ALA A 506 -20.81 -1.31 14.72
CA ALA A 506 -21.57 -0.20 15.29
C ALA A 506 -20.74 1.08 15.54
N PRO A 507 -19.48 1.01 16.08
CA PRO A 507 -18.67 2.21 16.24
C PRO A 507 -18.34 2.93 14.91
N ALA A 508 -18.13 2.19 13.81
CA ALA A 508 -17.84 2.80 12.52
C ALA A 508 -19.08 3.54 11.96
N ARG A 509 -20.27 2.95 12.11
CA ARG A 509 -21.53 3.61 11.71
C ARG A 509 -21.80 4.86 12.55
N ALA A 510 -21.68 4.76 13.88
CA ALA A 510 -21.86 5.89 14.78
C ALA A 510 -20.89 7.04 14.46
N ALA A 511 -19.61 6.73 14.19
CA ALA A 511 -18.62 7.73 13.77
C ALA A 511 -18.98 8.37 12.41
N THR A 512 -19.55 7.58 11.47
CA THR A 512 -20.02 8.11 10.16
C THR A 512 -21.18 9.11 10.37
N TYR A 513 -22.15 8.76 11.22
CA TYR A 513 -23.29 9.65 11.50
C TYR A 513 -22.84 10.95 12.21
N ALA A 514 -21.98 10.81 13.21
CA ALA A 514 -21.42 11.96 13.92
C ALA A 514 -20.57 12.85 13.00
N LEU A 515 -19.79 12.26 12.09
CA LEU A 515 -19.00 13.02 11.12
C LEU A 515 -19.88 13.71 10.07
N LEU A 516 -20.99 13.08 9.65
CA LEU A 516 -21.98 13.71 8.77
C LEU A 516 -22.63 14.92 9.44
N ALA A 517 -23.08 14.79 10.69
CA ALA A 517 -23.64 15.88 11.48
C ALA A 517 -22.63 17.04 11.59
N TRP A 518 -21.39 16.75 11.96
CA TRP A 518 -20.30 17.73 12.03
C TRP A 518 -20.05 18.44 10.67
N ALA A 519 -20.01 17.67 9.57
CA ALA A 519 -19.81 18.23 8.23
C ALA A 519 -21.03 19.06 7.76
N GLY A 520 -22.23 18.73 8.24
CA GLY A 520 -23.45 19.50 8.05
C GLY A 520 -23.48 20.80 8.84
N GLY A 521 -22.65 20.92 9.89
CA GLY A 521 -22.63 22.08 10.79
C GLY A 521 -23.52 21.92 12.02
N ASP A 522 -23.87 20.69 12.40
CA ASP A 522 -24.64 20.36 13.59
C ASP A 522 -23.70 19.96 14.74
N ASP A 523 -23.85 20.63 15.87
CA ASP A 523 -23.05 20.37 17.08
C ASP A 523 -23.54 19.16 17.89
N ALA A 524 -24.75 18.64 17.59
CA ALA A 524 -25.33 17.52 18.33
C ALA A 524 -24.63 16.20 18.05
N HIS A 525 -24.05 16.04 16.85
CA HIS A 525 -23.27 14.86 16.43
C HIS A 525 -24.00 13.51 16.65
N ASP A 526 -25.35 13.49 16.57
CA ASP A 526 -26.17 12.34 16.85
C ASP A 526 -26.79 11.68 15.60
N ASP A 527 -27.33 10.48 15.76
CA ASP A 527 -27.95 9.69 14.69
C ASP A 527 -29.16 10.40 14.06
N ARG A 528 -29.85 11.27 14.83
CA ARG A 528 -31.02 12.00 14.34
C ARG A 528 -30.61 13.12 13.39
N ALA A 529 -29.62 13.92 13.76
CA ALA A 529 -29.07 14.95 12.90
C ALA A 529 -28.54 14.34 11.58
N ALA A 530 -27.88 13.17 11.67
CA ALA A 530 -27.42 12.47 10.48
C ALA A 530 -28.59 12.02 9.57
N ARG A 531 -29.70 11.51 10.12
CA ARG A 531 -30.89 11.14 9.34
C ARG A 531 -31.54 12.34 8.67
N ASP A 532 -31.70 13.44 9.41
CA ASP A 532 -32.28 14.67 8.89
C ASP A 532 -31.45 15.21 7.70
N LEU A 533 -30.11 15.06 7.74
CA LEU A 533 -29.20 15.43 6.66
C LEU A 533 -29.28 14.46 5.45
N VAL A 534 -29.40 13.14 5.68
CA VAL A 534 -29.64 12.16 4.60
C VAL A 534 -30.97 12.45 3.92
N ASP A 535 -32.05 12.65 4.67
CA ASP A 535 -33.37 12.98 4.14
C ASP A 535 -33.36 14.30 3.34
N ALA A 536 -32.58 15.30 3.80
CA ALA A 536 -32.42 16.57 3.09
C ALA A 536 -31.65 16.39 1.78
N TRP A 537 -30.58 15.58 1.79
CA TRP A 537 -29.78 15.25 0.62
C TRP A 537 -30.58 14.47 -0.43
N GLU A 538 -31.39 13.47 0.00
CA GLU A 538 -32.29 12.73 -0.88
C GLU A 538 -33.36 13.62 -1.51
N ARG A 539 -34.03 14.45 -0.69
CA ARG A 539 -35.04 15.40 -1.19
C ARG A 539 -34.47 16.42 -2.17
N ALA A 540 -33.20 16.75 -2.06
CA ALA A 540 -32.49 17.62 -3.00
C ALA A 540 -32.05 16.88 -4.29
N GLY A 541 -32.35 15.59 -4.46
CA GLY A 541 -31.98 14.79 -5.62
C GLY A 541 -30.57 14.25 -5.57
N ARG A 542 -30.03 14.03 -4.37
CA ARG A 542 -28.70 13.45 -4.12
C ARG A 542 -27.55 14.23 -4.78
N PRO A 543 -27.45 15.54 -4.54
CA PRO A 543 -26.44 16.39 -5.17
C PRO A 543 -25.01 16.02 -4.72
N ALA A 544 -24.02 16.38 -5.54
CA ALA A 544 -22.59 16.21 -5.20
C ALA A 544 -22.09 17.14 -4.08
N ALA A 545 -22.89 18.16 -3.73
CA ALA A 545 -22.62 19.07 -2.62
C ALA A 545 -23.95 19.41 -1.91
N LEU A 546 -23.98 19.27 -0.58
CA LEU A 546 -25.15 19.56 0.25
C LEU A 546 -25.19 21.05 0.59
N ALA A 547 -26.12 21.79 -0.01
CA ALA A 547 -26.23 23.23 0.20
C ALA A 547 -26.46 23.59 1.67
N GLY A 548 -25.79 24.62 2.16
CA GLY A 548 -25.88 25.09 3.54
C GLY A 548 -25.06 24.30 4.56
N ALA A 549 -24.48 23.19 4.18
CA ALA A 549 -23.55 22.43 5.05
C ALA A 549 -22.24 23.19 5.26
N ARG A 550 -21.58 22.96 6.40
CA ARG A 550 -20.26 23.52 6.72
C ARG A 550 -19.19 23.05 5.70
N PHE A 551 -19.27 21.78 5.30
CA PHE A 551 -18.43 21.16 4.29
C PHE A 551 -19.32 20.44 3.26
N PRO A 552 -19.81 21.16 2.24
CA PRO A 552 -20.89 20.68 1.39
C PRO A 552 -20.61 19.36 0.65
N ARG A 553 -19.39 19.18 0.12
CA ARG A 553 -19.00 17.95 -0.61
C ARG A 553 -18.74 16.79 0.31
N THR A 554 -18.03 17.07 1.40
CA THR A 554 -17.79 16.09 2.47
C THR A 554 -19.12 15.60 3.05
N ALA A 555 -20.08 16.52 3.34
CA ALA A 555 -21.40 16.16 3.85
C ALA A 555 -22.21 15.33 2.84
N ALA A 556 -22.21 15.69 1.55
CA ALA A 556 -22.91 14.92 0.52
C ALA A 556 -22.33 13.49 0.38
N ARG A 557 -21.01 13.36 0.42
CA ARG A 557 -20.38 12.01 0.34
C ARG A 557 -20.66 11.18 1.61
N LEU A 558 -20.63 11.81 2.77
CA LEU A 558 -20.99 11.17 4.03
C LEU A 558 -22.46 10.78 4.08
N ALA A 559 -23.37 11.58 3.51
CA ALA A 559 -24.80 11.26 3.41
C ALA A 559 -25.01 9.97 2.61
N ARG A 560 -24.29 9.79 1.49
CA ARG A 560 -24.33 8.54 0.70
C ARG A 560 -23.81 7.34 1.51
N ILE A 561 -22.72 7.51 2.25
CA ILE A 561 -22.17 6.43 3.12
C ILE A 561 -23.14 6.12 4.26
N ALA A 562 -23.78 7.14 4.83
CA ALA A 562 -24.75 6.98 5.91
C ALA A 562 -26.06 6.32 5.43
N GLU A 563 -26.52 6.62 4.20
CA GLU A 563 -27.64 5.93 3.57
C GLU A 563 -27.41 4.43 3.53
N GLY A 564 -26.28 3.95 2.96
CA GLY A 564 -25.92 2.53 2.96
C GLY A 564 -25.78 1.95 4.37
N ALA A 565 -25.26 2.73 5.33
CA ALA A 565 -25.16 2.30 6.72
C ALA A 565 -26.54 2.16 7.41
N PHE A 566 -27.55 2.95 7.02
CA PHE A 566 -28.92 2.81 7.51
C PHE A 566 -29.65 1.62 6.85
N GLU A 567 -29.42 1.40 5.55
CA GLU A 567 -30.09 0.34 4.79
C GLU A 567 -29.45 -1.03 5.01
N ASP A 568 -28.14 -1.14 4.82
CA ASP A 568 -27.40 -2.41 4.79
C ASP A 568 -26.59 -2.67 6.07
N GLY A 569 -26.48 -1.69 6.96
CA GLY A 569 -25.69 -1.78 8.17
C GLY A 569 -24.20 -1.66 7.97
N VAL A 570 -23.73 -1.26 6.77
CA VAL A 570 -22.31 -1.12 6.43
C VAL A 570 -22.01 0.34 6.06
N ALA A 571 -21.09 0.97 6.78
CA ALA A 571 -20.56 2.27 6.43
C ALA A 571 -19.29 2.07 5.60
N SER A 572 -19.33 2.31 4.29
CA SER A 572 -18.17 2.17 3.42
C SER A 572 -18.08 3.31 2.41
N PHE A 573 -16.87 3.88 2.26
CA PHE A 573 -16.56 4.78 1.15
C PHE A 573 -16.46 4.02 -0.18
N TRP A 574 -16.13 2.75 -0.14
CA TRP A 574 -15.78 1.94 -1.30
C TRP A 574 -16.96 1.12 -1.86
N GLY A 575 -18.17 1.30 -1.39
CA GLY A 575 -19.38 0.60 -1.88
C GLY A 575 -20.36 0.24 -0.81
#